data_8d5d39871955718e1fdf73e9edd515f8
#
_entry.id   8d5d39871955718e1fdf73e9edd515f8
#
_cell.length_a   1.000
_cell.length_b   1.000
_cell.length_c   1.000
_cell.angle_alpha   90.00
_cell.angle_beta   90.00
_cell.angle_gamma   90.00
#
_symmetry.space_group_name_H-M   'P 1'
#
loop_
_entity.id
_entity.type
_entity.pdbx_description
1 polymer ?
#
loop_
_entity_poly.entity_id
_entity_poly.type
_entity_poly.pdbx_seq_one_letter_code
_entity_poly.pdbx_strand_id
1 'polypeptide(L)'
;MVVFLELEYLERHSNDNNYYSKKISKENFAQFGELITTDDIKPISINDGYAKRFDGIANLDTSKDNGEATISIFSALKRTFPMNIDMMEQHPLGSQAFIPMKETTFLSFVAPDGDKPDLDKVEAFIIPPGLGVNYKTGTWHFPLIATEDMNFLVVDRKGSGDNLKIQKLEENQVILKY
;
A
#
# COMPACT_ATOMS: atom_id res chain seq x y z
N MET A 1 16.98 31.30 6.62
CA MET A 1 16.64 31.22 5.19
C MET A 1 16.52 29.72 4.87
N VAL A 2 15.29 29.19 4.99
CA VAL A 2 15.00 27.77 4.74
C VAL A 2 14.78 27.64 3.24
N VAL A 3 15.68 26.95 2.57
CA VAL A 3 15.53 26.62 1.14
C VAL A 3 14.52 25.47 1.06
N PHE A 4 13.31 25.76 0.67
CA PHE A 4 12.38 24.75 0.19
C PHE A 4 12.91 24.23 -1.15
N LEU A 5 13.48 23.03 -1.15
CA LEU A 5 13.66 22.28 -2.39
C LEU A 5 12.25 21.83 -2.83
N GLU A 6 11.72 22.51 -3.84
CA GLU A 6 10.62 22.01 -4.65
C GLU A 6 11.11 20.70 -5.27
N LEU A 7 10.54 19.57 -4.81
CA LEU A 7 10.67 18.29 -5.49
C LEU A 7 9.91 18.44 -6.82
N GLU A 8 10.65 18.75 -7.89
CA GLU A 8 10.12 18.66 -9.24
C GLU A 8 9.56 17.25 -9.46
N TYR A 9 8.32 17.22 -9.87
CA TYR A 9 7.61 16.02 -10.31
C TYR A 9 8.33 15.49 -11.56
N LEU A 10 9.19 14.50 -11.39
CA LEU A 10 9.81 13.81 -12.51
C LEU A 10 8.75 12.92 -13.16
N GLU A 11 8.11 13.44 -14.21
CA GLU A 11 7.26 12.65 -15.09
C GLU A 11 8.09 11.52 -15.71
N ARG A 12 7.50 10.32 -15.74
CA ARG A 12 8.08 9.15 -16.41
C ARG A 12 8.34 9.46 -17.89
N HIS A 13 9.57 9.41 -18.32
CA HIS A 13 9.89 9.37 -19.75
C HIS A 13 9.64 7.96 -20.28
N SER A 14 8.95 7.81 -21.37
CA SER A 14 8.44 6.56 -21.97
C SER A 14 9.47 5.47 -22.30
N ASN A 15 10.74 5.67 -21.98
CA ASN A 15 11.85 4.73 -22.16
C ASN A 15 12.70 4.54 -20.88
N ASP A 16 12.23 5.01 -19.73
CA ASP A 16 12.96 4.87 -18.46
C ASP A 16 12.29 3.81 -17.58
N ASN A 17 13.03 2.76 -17.25
CA ASN A 17 12.58 1.70 -16.33
C ASN A 17 12.56 2.15 -14.85
N ASN A 18 12.84 3.41 -14.57
CA ASN A 18 12.87 3.97 -13.24
C ASN A 18 11.49 4.48 -12.80
N TYR A 19 11.09 4.10 -11.59
CA TYR A 19 9.89 4.58 -10.93
C TYR A 19 10.29 5.32 -9.67
N TYR A 20 9.76 6.53 -9.49
CA TYR A 20 10.03 7.37 -8.34
C TYR A 20 8.82 7.39 -7.43
N SER A 21 9.06 7.24 -6.13
CA SER A 21 7.99 7.28 -5.14
C SER A 21 7.56 8.73 -4.88
N LYS A 22 6.24 8.94 -4.79
CA LYS A 22 5.60 10.21 -4.46
C LYS A 22 4.88 10.12 -3.12
N LYS A 23 4.63 11.26 -2.48
CA LYS A 23 3.85 11.29 -1.26
C LYS A 23 2.41 10.82 -1.52
N ILE A 24 1.92 9.91 -0.66
CA ILE A 24 0.55 9.41 -0.72
C ILE A 24 -0.46 10.46 -0.26
N SER A 25 -1.65 10.47 -0.88
CA SER A 25 -2.85 11.17 -0.41
C SER A 25 -4.09 10.31 -0.65
N LYS A 26 -5.22 10.65 -0.03
CA LYS A 26 -6.50 9.94 -0.26
C LYS A 26 -6.89 9.98 -1.74
N GLU A 27 -6.66 11.11 -2.41
CA GLU A 27 -7.05 11.33 -3.81
C GLU A 27 -6.19 10.50 -4.77
N ASN A 28 -4.86 10.56 -4.62
CA ASN A 28 -3.96 9.89 -5.57
C ASN A 28 -3.89 8.36 -5.36
N PHE A 29 -4.31 7.87 -4.18
CA PHE A 29 -4.36 6.46 -3.87
C PHE A 29 -5.75 5.82 -4.11
N ALA A 30 -6.79 6.61 -4.35
CA ALA A 30 -8.18 6.15 -4.40
C ALA A 30 -8.45 5.03 -5.42
N GLN A 31 -7.72 5.00 -6.54
CA GLN A 31 -7.89 3.91 -7.52
C GLN A 31 -7.33 2.57 -7.04
N PHE A 32 -6.38 2.58 -6.10
CA PHE A 32 -5.71 1.38 -5.59
C PHE A 32 -6.26 0.90 -4.26
N GLY A 33 -6.91 1.79 -3.50
CA GLY A 33 -7.40 1.47 -2.17
C GLY A 33 -7.72 2.69 -1.33
N GLU A 34 -7.58 2.53 -0.03
CA GLU A 34 -7.88 3.56 0.97
C GLU A 34 -6.65 3.82 1.84
N LEU A 35 -6.44 5.08 2.17
CA LEU A 35 -5.43 5.48 3.14
C LEU A 35 -6.00 5.33 4.56
N ILE A 36 -5.33 4.53 5.39
CA ILE A 36 -5.69 4.35 6.79
C ILE A 36 -5.10 5.51 7.58
N THR A 37 -5.95 6.48 7.92
CA THR A 37 -5.60 7.70 8.64
C THR A 37 -6.79 8.21 9.43
N THR A 38 -6.55 8.99 10.47
CA THR A 38 -7.59 9.72 11.21
C THR A 38 -7.87 11.12 10.67
N ASP A 39 -7.10 11.54 9.65
CA ASP A 39 -7.27 12.85 9.04
C ASP A 39 -8.65 12.99 8.39
N ASP A 40 -9.25 14.16 8.56
CA ASP A 40 -10.59 14.53 8.07
C ASP A 40 -11.74 13.71 8.66
N ILE A 41 -11.49 12.88 9.69
CA ILE A 41 -12.53 12.12 10.38
C ILE A 41 -12.83 12.79 11.73
N LYS A 42 -14.10 13.17 11.92
CA LYS A 42 -14.55 13.73 13.20
C LYS A 42 -14.54 12.64 14.27
N PRO A 43 -13.76 12.79 15.34
CA PRO A 43 -13.72 11.80 16.41
C PRO A 43 -15.00 11.80 17.24
N ILE A 44 -15.38 10.63 17.72
CA ILE A 44 -16.42 10.42 18.72
C ILE A 44 -15.75 10.24 20.08
N SER A 45 -16.13 11.09 21.06
CA SER A 45 -15.65 10.91 22.43
C SER A 45 -16.34 9.71 23.06
N ILE A 46 -15.57 8.80 23.64
CA ILE A 46 -16.03 7.59 24.32
C ILE A 46 -15.33 7.44 25.68
N ASN A 47 -15.79 6.51 26.52
CA ASN A 47 -15.21 6.19 27.83
C ASN A 47 -15.05 7.47 28.70
N ASP A 48 -16.12 8.23 28.87
CA ASP A 48 -16.16 9.46 29.69
C ASP A 48 -15.10 10.51 29.28
N GLY A 49 -14.72 10.54 27.97
CA GLY A 49 -13.76 11.49 27.44
C GLY A 49 -12.30 10.98 27.43
N TYR A 50 -12.04 9.79 27.98
CA TYR A 50 -10.69 9.24 28.02
C TYR A 50 -10.22 8.61 26.70
N ALA A 51 -11.13 8.44 25.71
CA ALA A 51 -10.77 7.94 24.38
C ALA A 51 -11.53 8.67 23.26
N LYS A 52 -10.94 8.67 22.09
CA LYS A 52 -11.53 9.15 20.83
C LYS A 52 -11.61 8.00 19.85
N ARG A 53 -12.79 7.78 19.28
CA ARG A 53 -13.03 6.78 18.24
C ARG A 53 -13.18 7.47 16.88
N PHE A 54 -12.48 6.94 15.89
CA PHE A 54 -12.55 7.38 14.49
C PHE A 54 -13.14 6.24 13.68
N ASP A 55 -14.37 6.40 13.20
CA ASP A 55 -15.11 5.36 12.48
C ASP A 55 -14.96 5.49 10.96
N GLY A 56 -15.09 4.35 10.28
CA GLY A 56 -15.17 4.32 8.81
C GLY A 56 -13.86 4.69 8.12
N ILE A 57 -12.73 4.39 8.73
CA ILE A 57 -11.39 4.70 8.19
C ILE A 57 -11.14 3.96 6.88
N ALA A 58 -11.49 2.67 6.82
CA ALA A 58 -11.32 1.83 5.64
C ALA A 58 -12.36 0.70 5.64
N ASN A 59 -12.70 0.19 4.46
CA ASN A 59 -13.66 -0.88 4.28
C ASN A 59 -12.94 -2.18 3.91
N LEU A 60 -13.09 -3.21 4.74
CA LEU A 60 -12.53 -4.52 4.47
C LEU A 60 -13.49 -5.31 3.57
N ASP A 61 -13.03 -5.68 2.38
CA ASP A 61 -13.73 -6.59 1.47
C ASP A 61 -13.14 -8.00 1.62
N THR A 62 -13.76 -8.84 2.45
CA THR A 62 -13.25 -10.18 2.78
C THR A 62 -14.29 -11.28 2.63
N SER A 63 -15.56 -10.93 2.35
CA SER A 63 -16.70 -11.88 2.40
C SER A 63 -16.91 -12.69 1.13
N LYS A 64 -16.24 -12.36 0.03
CA LYS A 64 -16.40 -13.08 -1.26
C LYS A 64 -16.08 -14.56 -1.08
N ASP A 65 -16.88 -15.44 -1.71
CA ASP A 65 -16.74 -16.89 -1.63
C ASP A 65 -16.67 -17.43 -0.17
N ASN A 66 -17.53 -16.92 0.69
CA ASN A 66 -17.58 -17.25 2.12
C ASN A 66 -16.25 -17.01 2.87
N GLY A 67 -15.50 -15.99 2.46
CA GLY A 67 -14.30 -15.56 3.16
C GLY A 67 -14.62 -14.82 4.45
N GLU A 68 -13.63 -14.75 5.32
CA GLU A 68 -13.65 -14.08 6.61
C GLU A 68 -12.43 -13.17 6.75
N ALA A 69 -12.57 -12.09 7.52
CA ALA A 69 -11.43 -11.27 7.88
C ALA A 69 -10.52 -12.04 8.86
N THR A 70 -9.22 -11.93 8.65
CA THR A 70 -8.20 -12.48 9.56
C THR A 70 -7.15 -11.42 9.87
N ILE A 71 -6.53 -11.55 11.03
CA ILE A 71 -5.44 -10.67 11.47
C ILE A 71 -4.15 -11.49 11.48
N SER A 72 -3.10 -10.92 10.89
CA SER A 72 -1.75 -11.49 10.84
C SER A 72 -0.71 -10.45 11.25
N ILE A 73 0.46 -10.90 11.65
CA ILE A 73 1.65 -10.04 11.81
C ILE A 73 2.65 -10.42 10.75
N PHE A 74 3.03 -9.45 9.91
CA PHE A 74 4.11 -9.60 8.95
C PHE A 74 5.35 -8.91 9.51
N SER A 75 6.42 -9.69 9.71
CA SER A 75 7.72 -9.17 10.10
C SER A 75 8.55 -8.91 8.84
N ALA A 76 8.70 -7.63 8.50
CA ALA A 76 9.37 -7.21 7.28
C ALA A 76 10.80 -6.77 7.57
N LEU A 77 11.72 -7.20 6.70
CA LEU A 77 13.09 -6.72 6.69
C LEU A 77 13.23 -5.51 5.77
N LYS A 78 14.10 -4.62 6.16
CA LYS A 78 14.49 -3.45 5.38
C LYS A 78 14.89 -3.80 3.94
N ARG A 79 14.39 -3.03 2.97
CA ARG A 79 14.81 -3.08 1.58
C ARG A 79 15.90 -2.06 1.28
N THR A 80 16.72 -2.37 0.28
CA THR A 80 17.78 -1.47 -0.22
C THR A 80 17.33 -0.85 -1.54
N PHE A 81 17.61 0.43 -1.73
CA PHE A 81 17.27 1.18 -2.93
C PHE A 81 18.54 1.64 -3.70
N PRO A 82 18.49 1.77 -5.03
CA PRO A 82 17.35 1.42 -5.90
C PRO A 82 17.04 -0.09 -5.85
N MET A 83 15.77 -0.45 -6.00
CA MET A 83 15.28 -1.82 -5.87
C MET A 83 14.68 -2.30 -7.18
N ASN A 84 15.09 -3.50 -7.63
CA ASN A 84 14.42 -4.17 -8.74
C ASN A 84 13.08 -4.73 -8.28
N ILE A 85 12.01 -4.45 -9.04
CA ILE A 85 10.68 -5.03 -8.85
C ILE A 85 10.57 -6.22 -9.80
N ASP A 86 10.69 -7.41 -9.28
CA ASP A 86 10.75 -8.66 -10.04
C ASP A 86 9.42 -9.39 -10.16
N MET A 87 8.40 -8.92 -9.43
CA MET A 87 7.05 -9.47 -9.46
C MET A 87 6.01 -8.49 -8.94
N MET A 88 4.76 -8.75 -9.24
CA MET A 88 3.59 -8.15 -8.56
C MET A 88 2.60 -9.25 -8.20
N GLU A 89 1.88 -9.05 -7.12
CA GLU A 89 0.81 -9.94 -6.68
C GLU A 89 -0.54 -9.23 -6.66
N GLN A 90 -1.61 -10.01 -6.73
CA GLN A 90 -2.99 -9.53 -6.69
C GLN A 90 -3.84 -10.48 -5.85
N HIS A 91 -4.73 -9.91 -5.04
CA HIS A 91 -5.73 -10.66 -4.29
C HIS A 91 -7.12 -10.47 -4.89
N PRO A 92 -7.62 -11.40 -5.75
CA PRO A 92 -8.89 -11.20 -6.47
C PRO A 92 -10.14 -11.44 -5.62
N LEU A 93 -10.01 -11.98 -4.43
CA LEU A 93 -11.13 -12.32 -3.56
C LEU A 93 -11.22 -11.47 -2.29
N GLY A 94 -10.28 -10.55 -2.07
CA GLY A 94 -10.33 -9.71 -0.86
C GLY A 94 -9.38 -8.53 -0.88
N SER A 95 -9.68 -7.56 -0.03
CA SER A 95 -8.79 -6.46 0.29
C SER A 95 -7.66 -6.90 1.22
N GLN A 96 -6.59 -6.10 1.28
CA GLN A 96 -5.48 -6.35 2.20
C GLN A 96 -5.01 -5.03 2.83
N ALA A 97 -5.14 -4.92 4.15
CA ALA A 97 -4.75 -3.75 4.91
C ALA A 97 -3.41 -3.96 5.61
N PHE A 98 -2.52 -2.98 5.50
CA PHE A 98 -1.23 -2.93 6.16
C PHE A 98 -1.16 -1.73 7.11
N ILE A 99 -0.99 -2.01 8.41
CA ILE A 99 -0.86 -1.00 9.45
C ILE A 99 0.52 -1.19 10.10
N PRO A 100 1.45 -0.22 9.95
CA PRO A 100 2.76 -0.34 10.59
C PRO A 100 2.61 -0.31 12.11
N MET A 101 3.32 -1.20 12.81
CA MET A 101 3.35 -1.25 14.28
C MET A 101 4.45 -0.36 14.87
N LYS A 102 5.11 0.41 14.03
CA LYS A 102 6.15 1.37 14.37
C LYS A 102 5.91 2.65 13.59
N GLU A 103 6.16 3.79 14.21
CA GLU A 103 6.07 5.10 13.52
C GLU A 103 7.27 5.31 12.59
N THR A 104 7.19 4.69 11.42
CA THR A 104 8.21 4.77 10.39
C THR A 104 7.59 4.75 8.99
N THR A 105 8.36 5.16 8.00
CA THR A 105 7.95 5.18 6.60
C THR A 105 8.02 3.79 5.99
N PHE A 106 7.08 3.46 5.10
CA PHE A 106 7.19 2.33 4.19
C PHE A 106 6.72 2.75 2.78
N LEU A 107 6.91 1.90 1.79
CA LEU A 107 6.51 2.20 0.43
C LEU A 107 5.45 1.22 -0.08
N SER A 108 4.65 1.72 -1.01
CA SER A 108 3.69 0.96 -1.77
C SER A 108 4.00 1.11 -3.26
N PHE A 109 4.05 -0.02 -3.99
CA PHE A 109 4.22 -0.05 -5.43
C PHE A 109 3.03 -0.80 -6.01
N VAL A 110 2.17 -0.11 -6.77
CA VAL A 110 0.83 -0.58 -7.12
C VAL A 110 0.48 -0.33 -8.59
N ALA A 111 -0.39 -1.18 -9.12
CA ALA A 111 -1.06 -0.97 -10.40
C ALA A 111 -2.57 -1.23 -10.26
N PRO A 112 -3.41 -0.65 -11.13
CA PRO A 112 -4.85 -0.91 -11.12
C PRO A 112 -5.18 -2.39 -11.34
N ASP A 113 -6.42 -2.78 -10.96
CA ASP A 113 -6.98 -4.08 -11.28
C ASP A 113 -6.96 -4.38 -12.78
N GLY A 114 -6.75 -5.63 -13.13
CA GLY A 114 -6.69 -6.15 -14.49
C GLY A 114 -6.15 -7.59 -14.52
N ASP A 115 -6.17 -8.21 -15.69
CA ASP A 115 -5.65 -9.57 -15.88
C ASP A 115 -4.13 -9.65 -15.60
N LYS A 116 -3.43 -8.58 -15.88
CA LYS A 116 -1.99 -8.36 -15.64
C LYS A 116 -1.77 -6.94 -15.12
N PRO A 117 -0.67 -6.69 -14.39
CA PRO A 117 -0.31 -5.32 -14.00
C PRO A 117 0.01 -4.50 -15.25
N ASP A 118 -0.66 -3.38 -15.40
CA ASP A 118 -0.40 -2.39 -16.45
C ASP A 118 0.78 -1.51 -15.99
N LEU A 119 1.97 -1.77 -16.52
CA LEU A 119 3.18 -1.05 -16.10
C LEU A 119 3.17 0.43 -16.48
N ASP A 120 2.31 0.85 -17.42
CA ASP A 120 2.15 2.27 -17.75
C ASP A 120 1.31 3.03 -16.71
N LYS A 121 0.57 2.29 -15.87
CA LYS A 121 -0.28 2.83 -14.80
C LYS A 121 0.22 2.49 -13.38
N VAL A 122 1.43 1.97 -13.30
CA VAL A 122 2.08 1.73 -12.01
C VAL A 122 2.38 3.05 -11.32
N GLU A 123 2.12 3.07 -10.02
CA GLU A 123 2.49 4.18 -9.15
C GLU A 123 3.24 3.69 -7.91
N ALA A 124 4.20 4.49 -7.46
CA ALA A 124 4.94 4.26 -6.23
C ALA A 124 4.64 5.36 -5.21
N PHE A 125 4.35 4.95 -3.97
CA PHE A 125 3.97 5.88 -2.90
C PHE A 125 4.88 5.75 -1.69
N ILE A 126 5.20 6.89 -1.08
CA ILE A 126 5.77 6.99 0.26
C ILE A 126 4.61 7.10 1.24
N ILE A 127 4.50 6.15 2.16
CA ILE A 127 3.53 6.16 3.25
C ILE A 127 4.24 6.72 4.50
N PRO A 128 3.88 7.94 4.95
CA PRO A 128 4.50 8.55 6.13
C PRO A 128 4.23 7.77 7.42
N PRO A 129 5.01 8.00 8.48
CA PRO A 129 4.75 7.46 9.82
C PRO A 129 3.32 7.70 10.30
N GLY A 130 2.74 6.73 11.01
CA GLY A 130 1.38 6.82 11.55
C GLY A 130 0.25 6.53 10.57
N LEU A 131 0.56 6.30 9.29
CA LEU A 131 -0.43 5.96 8.27
C LEU A 131 -0.31 4.49 7.86
N GLY A 132 -1.44 3.91 7.42
CA GLY A 132 -1.50 2.61 6.80
C GLY A 132 -2.20 2.68 5.45
N VAL A 133 -2.26 1.56 4.75
CA VAL A 133 -2.99 1.42 3.47
C VAL A 133 -3.88 0.18 3.50
N ASN A 134 -5.00 0.25 2.80
CA ASN A 134 -5.87 -0.88 2.52
C ASN A 134 -5.97 -1.02 1.00
N TYR A 135 -5.26 -1.98 0.42
CA TYR A 135 -5.41 -2.30 -1.00
C TYR A 135 -6.81 -2.88 -1.24
N LYS A 136 -7.55 -2.31 -2.17
CA LYS A 136 -8.84 -2.90 -2.55
C LYS A 136 -8.65 -4.19 -3.32
N THR A 137 -9.68 -5.03 -3.32
CA THR A 137 -9.73 -6.27 -4.09
C THR A 137 -9.27 -6.02 -5.53
N GLY A 138 -8.34 -6.85 -6.02
CA GLY A 138 -7.84 -6.78 -7.38
C GLY A 138 -6.69 -5.80 -7.63
N THR A 139 -6.29 -5.00 -6.66
CA THR A 139 -5.12 -4.12 -6.84
C THR A 139 -3.84 -4.95 -6.95
N TRP A 140 -3.11 -4.78 -8.05
CA TRP A 140 -1.77 -5.32 -8.19
C TRP A 140 -0.80 -4.54 -7.31
N HIS A 141 0.07 -5.24 -6.58
CA HIS A 141 1.06 -4.60 -5.72
C HIS A 141 2.32 -5.47 -5.59
N PHE A 142 3.46 -4.84 -5.33
CA PHE A 142 4.64 -5.55 -4.86
C PHE A 142 4.47 -5.89 -3.37
N PRO A 143 4.83 -7.10 -2.93
CA PRO A 143 4.81 -7.43 -1.50
C PRO A 143 5.60 -6.41 -0.70
N LEU A 144 5.12 -6.11 0.46
CA LEU A 144 5.59 -5.18 1.48
C LEU A 144 7.02 -4.62 1.33
N ILE A 145 7.15 -3.28 1.22
CA ILE A 145 8.43 -2.57 1.04
C ILE A 145 8.73 -1.74 2.28
N ALA A 146 9.46 -2.32 3.22
CA ALA A 146 9.87 -1.66 4.45
C ALA A 146 11.20 -0.89 4.28
N THR A 147 11.30 0.33 4.83
CA THR A 147 12.51 1.15 4.82
C THR A 147 13.45 0.85 5.99
N GLU A 148 12.95 0.13 7.00
CA GLU A 148 13.69 -0.43 8.12
C GLU A 148 13.01 -1.72 8.60
N ASP A 149 13.66 -2.52 9.44
CA ASP A 149 13.07 -3.72 10.02
C ASP A 149 11.89 -3.34 10.90
N MET A 150 10.70 -3.88 10.59
CA MET A 150 9.45 -3.53 11.28
C MET A 150 8.37 -4.58 11.10
N ASN A 151 7.44 -4.58 12.05
CA ASN A 151 6.24 -5.41 11.97
C ASN A 151 5.05 -4.60 11.44
N PHE A 152 4.17 -5.31 10.73
CA PHE A 152 2.88 -4.79 10.28
C PHE A 152 1.76 -5.64 10.85
N LEU A 153 0.72 -5.00 11.37
CA LEU A 153 -0.58 -5.61 11.51
C LEU A 153 -1.21 -5.69 10.12
N VAL A 154 -1.56 -6.89 9.70
CA VAL A 154 -2.18 -7.13 8.39
C VAL A 154 -3.59 -7.66 8.62
N VAL A 155 -4.56 -7.07 7.93
CA VAL A 155 -5.94 -7.57 7.90
C VAL A 155 -6.27 -7.93 6.47
N ASP A 156 -6.54 -9.20 6.24
CA ASP A 156 -6.83 -9.72 4.91
C ASP A 156 -7.91 -10.82 4.94
N ARG A 157 -8.14 -11.46 3.82
CA ARG A 157 -9.15 -12.50 3.66
C ARG A 157 -8.56 -13.88 3.91
N LYS A 158 -9.21 -14.64 4.79
CA LYS A 158 -9.06 -16.09 4.96
C LYS A 158 -10.28 -16.81 4.40
N GLY A 159 -10.09 -17.88 3.64
CA GLY A 159 -11.20 -18.67 3.08
C GLY A 159 -10.76 -19.51 1.90
N SER A 160 -11.73 -20.23 1.31
CA SER A 160 -11.54 -21.01 0.09
C SER A 160 -11.36 -20.12 -1.15
N GLY A 161 -10.95 -20.74 -2.27
CA GLY A 161 -10.71 -20.08 -3.55
C GLY A 161 -9.29 -19.54 -3.70
N ASP A 162 -8.90 -19.28 -4.94
CA ASP A 162 -7.58 -18.77 -5.30
C ASP A 162 -7.51 -17.26 -5.09
N ASN A 163 -6.97 -16.85 -3.96
CA ASN A 163 -6.84 -15.44 -3.57
C ASN A 163 -5.43 -14.89 -3.76
N LEU A 164 -4.62 -15.50 -4.61
CA LEU A 164 -3.28 -15.01 -4.94
C LEU A 164 -2.97 -15.26 -6.41
N LYS A 165 -2.78 -14.18 -7.16
CA LYS A 165 -2.15 -14.21 -8.48
C LYS A 165 -0.78 -13.57 -8.39
N ILE A 166 0.18 -14.12 -9.11
CA ILE A 166 1.54 -13.59 -9.20
C ILE A 166 1.89 -13.37 -10.67
N GLN A 167 2.35 -12.16 -10.99
CA GLN A 167 2.96 -11.83 -12.27
C GLN A 167 4.43 -11.55 -12.08
N LYS A 168 5.30 -12.40 -12.63
CA LYS A 168 6.73 -12.14 -12.69
C LYS A 168 7.02 -11.07 -13.73
N LEU A 169 7.98 -10.21 -13.43
CA LEU A 169 8.50 -9.18 -14.32
C LEU A 169 9.91 -9.58 -14.78
N GLU A 170 10.35 -9.04 -15.91
CA GLU A 170 11.70 -9.26 -16.40
C GLU A 170 12.73 -8.52 -15.54
N GLU A 171 13.93 -9.03 -15.49
CA GLU A 171 15.02 -8.39 -14.75
C GLU A 171 15.29 -6.97 -15.27
N ASN A 172 15.39 -6.01 -14.35
CA ASN A 172 15.56 -4.58 -14.63
C ASN A 172 14.46 -3.94 -15.48
N GLN A 173 13.32 -4.59 -15.65
CA GLN A 173 12.14 -3.98 -16.30
C GLN A 173 11.56 -2.84 -15.49
N VAL A 174 11.64 -2.95 -14.15
CA VAL A 174 11.09 -1.97 -13.21
C VAL A 174 12.08 -1.73 -12.07
N ILE A 175 12.56 -0.52 -11.95
CA ILE A 175 13.49 -0.09 -10.88
C ILE A 175 12.81 0.95 -10.00
N LEU A 176 12.56 0.62 -8.73
CA LEU A 176 12.01 1.55 -7.75
C LEU A 176 13.14 2.37 -7.11
N LYS A 177 13.00 3.67 -7.18
CA LYS A 177 13.85 4.66 -6.49
C LYS A 177 13.06 5.36 -5.38
N TYR A 178 13.73 5.56 -4.27
CA TYR A 178 13.19 6.18 -3.05
C TYR A 178 14.00 7.41 -2.66
#